data_4603527e913df7f701ffa880789947ec
#
_entry.id   4603527e913df7f701ffa880789947ec
#
_cell.length_a   1.000
_cell.length_b   1.000
_cell.length_c   1.000
_cell.angle_alpha   90.00
_cell.angle_beta   90.00
_cell.angle_gamma   90.00
#
_symmetry.space_group_name_H-M   'P 1'
#
loop_
_entity.id
_entity.type
_entity.pdbx_description
1 polymer ?
#
loop_
_entity_poly.entity_id
_entity_poly.type
_entity_poly.pdbx_seq_one_letter_code
_entity_poly.pdbx_strand_id
1 'polypeptide(L)'
;MKLHHFASPALALLLSATLPIHAADPVVANVVSAQQAGTKLVDITFDVSDADSDTLSMSVEISDDSGTSFLVPVTALSGDTSVSATPTPTSKALVWDASVDFNQQFNSTMVVRVIAADGASPKPPPAGMVLIPAGPFEMGQTGIAIPVHTVMVSAFYLDQFEVTKALWDDVKTWGAANGYTDLPAGRGQGSFHPVQDINWYAAVKWCNARSEKEGLTPVYHTDAGQGTVYRTENINLGKNFVNWSANGFRLATEAEWEKAARGTLVGNTYPWGNSITGADANYYASGDPFEPGASPGTTPVGYYDGDQVPAGANRANGYGLYDMSGNLWEWCWDLYDGSYYGSSPATDPRGPTSTPFVARVLRGGSWVSRTDDLRCAYRSGGTPVPGIGAFGFRSARGL
;
A
#
# COMPACT_ATOMS: atom_id res chain seq x y z
N MET A 1 -0.63 -45.88 63.74
CA MET A 1 -1.45 -45.84 62.54
C MET A 1 -1.11 -44.58 61.82
N LYS A 2 -0.17 -44.62 60.85
CA LYS A 2 0.29 -43.44 60.06
C LYS A 2 -0.42 -43.44 58.72
N LEU A 3 -1.24 -42.42 58.44
CA LEU A 3 -1.83 -42.21 57.13
C LEU A 3 -0.78 -41.56 56.21
N HIS A 4 -0.46 -42.23 55.11
CA HIS A 4 0.31 -41.67 54.03
C HIS A 4 -0.66 -40.97 53.07
N HIS A 5 -0.46 -39.65 52.89
CA HIS A 5 -1.10 -38.89 51.83
C HIS A 5 -0.32 -39.10 50.52
N PHE A 6 -0.97 -39.70 49.53
CA PHE A 6 -0.47 -39.71 48.14
C PHE A 6 -0.90 -38.40 47.47
N ALA A 7 0.06 -37.59 47.05
CA ALA A 7 -0.15 -36.46 46.19
C ALA A 7 -0.26 -36.97 44.72
N SER A 8 -1.40 -36.72 44.09
CA SER A 8 -1.58 -36.93 42.65
C SER A 8 -0.80 -35.85 41.88
N PRO A 9 -0.08 -36.19 40.80
CA PRO A 9 0.52 -35.20 39.94
C PRO A 9 -0.57 -34.57 39.08
N ALA A 10 -0.68 -33.24 39.14
CA ALA A 10 -1.49 -32.46 38.22
C ALA A 10 -0.92 -32.57 36.77
N LEU A 11 -1.71 -33.16 35.89
CA LEU A 11 -1.43 -33.21 34.46
C LEU A 11 -1.63 -31.79 33.90
N ALA A 12 -0.54 -31.07 33.60
CA ALA A 12 -0.59 -29.80 32.89
C ALA A 12 -0.97 -30.08 31.44
N LEU A 13 -2.22 -29.78 31.08
CA LEU A 13 -2.69 -29.81 29.72
C LEU A 13 -2.04 -28.60 29.00
N LEU A 14 -0.97 -28.83 28.22
CA LEU A 14 -0.49 -27.86 27.27
C LEU A 14 -1.54 -27.71 26.15
N LEU A 15 -2.38 -26.67 26.28
CA LEU A 15 -3.17 -26.18 25.12
C LEU A 15 -2.18 -25.55 24.14
N SER A 16 -1.76 -26.28 23.14
CA SER A 16 -1.15 -25.67 21.95
C SER A 16 -2.24 -24.90 21.22
N ALA A 17 -2.32 -23.60 21.48
CA ALA A 17 -3.08 -22.71 20.59
C ALA A 17 -2.36 -22.72 19.23
N THR A 18 -2.89 -23.48 18.28
CA THR A 18 -2.58 -23.28 16.88
C THR A 18 -3.12 -21.90 16.53
N LEU A 19 -2.22 -20.93 16.40
CA LEU A 19 -2.56 -19.66 15.76
C LEU A 19 -3.10 -20.00 14.38
N PRO A 20 -4.22 -19.40 13.92
CA PRO A 20 -4.68 -19.61 12.55
C PRO A 20 -3.56 -19.17 11.63
N ILE A 21 -3.06 -20.10 10.82
CA ILE A 21 -2.18 -19.79 9.69
C ILE A 21 -3.04 -18.91 8.78
N HIS A 22 -2.61 -17.69 8.54
CA HIS A 22 -3.30 -16.79 7.64
C HIS A 22 -3.04 -17.30 6.22
N ALA A 23 -4.10 -17.56 5.48
CA ALA A 23 -4.01 -17.82 4.06
C ALA A 23 -3.20 -16.71 3.38
N ALA A 24 -2.16 -17.08 2.67
CA ALA A 24 -1.39 -16.15 1.84
C ALA A 24 -2.00 -16.18 0.44
N ASP A 25 -2.16 -15.01 -0.18
CA ASP A 25 -2.67 -14.95 -1.55
C ASP A 25 -1.74 -15.74 -2.49
N PRO A 26 -2.29 -16.59 -3.38
CA PRO A 26 -1.49 -17.33 -4.33
C PRO A 26 -0.79 -16.40 -5.33
N VAL A 27 0.42 -16.75 -5.72
CA VAL A 27 1.23 -15.99 -6.68
C VAL A 27 1.24 -16.70 -8.02
N VAL A 28 0.83 -15.99 -9.07
CA VAL A 28 0.94 -16.42 -10.47
C VAL A 28 2.05 -15.63 -11.16
N ALA A 29 2.95 -16.31 -11.85
CA ALA A 29 4.08 -15.72 -12.57
C ALA A 29 4.31 -16.38 -13.92
N ASN A 30 5.18 -15.80 -14.74
CA ASN A 30 5.66 -16.38 -16.01
C ASN A 30 4.54 -16.84 -16.95
N VAL A 31 3.45 -16.04 -17.05
CA VAL A 31 2.33 -16.36 -17.94
C VAL A 31 2.78 -16.22 -19.40
N VAL A 32 2.66 -17.30 -20.17
CA VAL A 32 2.95 -17.35 -21.60
C VAL A 32 1.73 -17.95 -22.31
N SER A 33 1.29 -17.33 -23.39
CA SER A 33 0.18 -17.82 -24.20
C SER A 33 0.57 -17.96 -25.68
N ALA A 34 0.12 -19.02 -26.32
CA ALA A 34 0.36 -19.28 -27.74
C ALA A 34 -0.82 -20.03 -28.37
N GLN A 35 -1.27 -19.59 -29.55
CA GLN A 35 -2.26 -20.32 -30.31
C GLN A 35 -1.63 -21.57 -30.95
N GLN A 36 -2.30 -22.70 -30.82
CA GLN A 36 -1.87 -23.92 -31.51
C GLN A 36 -2.08 -23.78 -33.02
N ALA A 37 -1.04 -24.14 -33.78
CA ALA A 37 -1.04 -23.97 -35.24
C ALA A 37 -2.24 -24.68 -35.91
N GLY A 38 -3.00 -23.98 -36.72
CA GLY A 38 -4.16 -24.49 -37.46
C GLY A 38 -5.42 -24.75 -36.63
N THR A 39 -5.43 -24.35 -35.37
CA THR A 39 -6.58 -24.48 -34.48
C THR A 39 -6.99 -23.12 -33.89
N LYS A 40 -8.06 -23.09 -33.11
CA LYS A 40 -8.43 -21.95 -32.24
C LYS A 40 -8.18 -22.25 -30.75
N LEU A 41 -7.39 -23.27 -30.47
CA LEU A 41 -6.93 -23.55 -29.11
C LEU A 41 -5.75 -22.68 -28.74
N VAL A 42 -5.77 -22.13 -27.54
CA VAL A 42 -4.69 -21.31 -26.99
C VAL A 42 -4.10 -22.02 -25.78
N ASP A 43 -2.84 -22.40 -25.89
CA ASP A 43 -2.06 -22.93 -24.77
C ASP A 43 -1.65 -21.76 -23.87
N ILE A 44 -1.85 -21.90 -22.57
CA ILE A 44 -1.50 -20.91 -21.55
C ILE A 44 -0.66 -21.64 -20.49
N THR A 45 0.60 -21.30 -20.39
CA THR A 45 1.50 -21.84 -19.37
C THR A 45 1.84 -20.78 -18.34
N PHE A 46 1.99 -21.14 -17.09
CA PHE A 46 2.30 -20.24 -16.00
C PHE A 46 2.92 -21.00 -14.82
N ASP A 47 3.59 -20.28 -13.95
CA ASP A 47 4.03 -20.80 -12.66
C ASP A 47 3.07 -20.32 -11.58
N VAL A 48 2.75 -21.20 -10.62
CA VAL A 48 1.92 -20.88 -9.46
C VAL A 48 2.56 -21.38 -8.18
N SER A 49 2.51 -20.58 -7.14
CA SER A 49 2.90 -20.95 -5.78
C SER A 49 1.90 -20.40 -4.78
N ASP A 50 1.82 -21.07 -3.64
CA ASP A 50 0.99 -20.66 -2.51
C ASP A 50 1.68 -21.06 -1.21
N ALA A 51 1.86 -20.12 -0.29
CA ALA A 51 2.66 -20.30 0.92
C ALA A 51 2.02 -21.28 1.93
N ASP A 52 0.70 -21.40 1.94
CA ASP A 52 -0.06 -22.29 2.81
C ASP A 52 -0.49 -23.60 2.12
N SER A 53 -0.14 -23.74 0.86
CA SER A 53 -0.31 -24.99 0.09
C SER A 53 -1.77 -25.43 -0.13
N ASP A 54 -2.65 -24.47 -0.34
CA ASP A 54 -4.07 -24.71 -0.58
C ASP A 54 -4.36 -25.27 -1.99
N THR A 55 -5.60 -25.74 -2.18
CA THR A 55 -6.10 -26.09 -3.50
C THR A 55 -6.68 -24.84 -4.16
N LEU A 56 -6.06 -24.42 -5.24
CA LEU A 56 -6.42 -23.22 -5.99
C LEU A 56 -7.39 -23.52 -7.12
N SER A 57 -8.36 -22.64 -7.32
CA SER A 57 -9.17 -22.59 -8.55
C SER A 57 -8.50 -21.63 -9.53
N MET A 58 -8.26 -22.08 -10.75
CA MET A 58 -7.62 -21.29 -11.79
C MET A 58 -8.65 -20.76 -12.78
N SER A 59 -8.60 -19.49 -13.10
CA SER A 59 -9.41 -18.84 -14.13
C SER A 59 -8.53 -17.98 -15.04
N VAL A 60 -9.09 -17.59 -16.19
CA VAL A 60 -8.38 -16.77 -17.19
C VAL A 60 -9.25 -15.61 -17.57
N GLU A 61 -8.65 -14.43 -17.67
CA GLU A 61 -9.24 -13.24 -18.27
C GLU A 61 -8.46 -12.89 -19.52
N ILE A 62 -9.17 -12.49 -20.58
CA ILE A 62 -8.59 -12.19 -21.88
C ILE A 62 -8.99 -10.79 -22.35
N SER A 63 -8.01 -10.03 -22.79
CA SER A 63 -8.14 -8.74 -23.45
C SER A 63 -7.81 -8.88 -24.92
N ASP A 64 -8.55 -8.20 -25.78
CA ASP A 64 -8.24 -8.04 -27.22
C ASP A 64 -7.77 -6.61 -27.58
N ASP A 65 -7.65 -5.73 -26.59
CA ASP A 65 -7.31 -4.32 -26.71
C ASP A 65 -6.01 -3.95 -25.99
N SER A 66 -5.02 -4.85 -25.99
CA SER A 66 -3.70 -4.70 -25.37
C SER A 66 -3.73 -4.53 -23.83
N GLY A 67 -4.72 -5.13 -23.18
CA GLY A 67 -4.85 -5.12 -21.73
C GLY A 67 -5.60 -3.91 -21.16
N THR A 68 -6.22 -3.10 -22.02
CA THR A 68 -7.03 -1.96 -21.57
C THR A 68 -8.33 -2.43 -20.91
N SER A 69 -8.95 -3.48 -21.46
CA SER A 69 -10.10 -4.14 -20.85
C SER A 69 -10.00 -5.67 -21.00
N PHE A 70 -10.61 -6.41 -20.10
CA PHE A 70 -10.64 -7.89 -20.10
C PHE A 70 -12.09 -8.37 -20.25
N LEU A 71 -12.62 -8.19 -21.46
CA LEU A 71 -14.05 -8.42 -21.77
C LEU A 71 -14.29 -9.62 -22.70
N VAL A 72 -13.22 -10.27 -23.18
CA VAL A 72 -13.38 -11.48 -23.99
C VAL A 72 -13.89 -12.61 -23.10
N PRO A 73 -15.06 -13.23 -23.42
CA PRO A 73 -15.58 -14.34 -22.61
C PRO A 73 -14.61 -15.52 -22.59
N VAL A 74 -14.52 -16.21 -21.46
CA VAL A 74 -13.76 -17.47 -21.29
C VAL A 74 -14.64 -18.48 -20.61
N THR A 75 -15.36 -19.28 -21.40
CA THR A 75 -16.25 -20.34 -20.90
C THR A 75 -15.73 -21.74 -21.18
N ALA A 76 -14.90 -21.89 -22.21
CA ALA A 76 -14.31 -23.16 -22.63
C ALA A 76 -12.83 -23.27 -22.23
N LEU A 77 -12.60 -23.44 -20.95
CA LEU A 77 -11.27 -23.58 -20.34
C LEU A 77 -11.06 -25.02 -19.84
N SER A 78 -9.90 -25.60 -20.10
CA SER A 78 -9.51 -26.95 -19.68
C SER A 78 -8.05 -27.02 -19.22
N GLY A 79 -7.61 -28.15 -18.68
CA GLY A 79 -6.28 -28.33 -18.12
C GLY A 79 -6.25 -28.13 -16.60
N ASP A 80 -5.24 -27.46 -16.08
CA ASP A 80 -5.00 -27.25 -14.66
C ASP A 80 -5.95 -26.18 -14.07
N THR A 81 -7.27 -26.38 -14.19
CA THR A 81 -8.30 -25.47 -13.65
C THR A 81 -8.46 -25.56 -12.13
N SER A 82 -7.91 -26.62 -11.52
CA SER A 82 -7.81 -26.77 -10.06
C SER A 82 -6.44 -27.39 -9.75
N VAL A 83 -5.63 -26.72 -8.94
CA VAL A 83 -4.25 -27.14 -8.65
C VAL A 83 -3.98 -27.10 -7.15
N SER A 84 -3.28 -28.13 -6.63
CA SER A 84 -2.67 -28.04 -5.30
C SER A 84 -1.36 -27.29 -5.46
N ALA A 85 -1.29 -26.11 -4.90
CA ALA A 85 -0.09 -25.27 -4.93
C ALA A 85 0.87 -25.64 -3.79
N THR A 86 2.09 -25.19 -3.89
CA THR A 86 3.14 -25.33 -2.87
C THR A 86 3.87 -24.00 -2.71
N PRO A 87 4.60 -23.76 -1.60
CA PRO A 87 5.40 -22.56 -1.44
C PRO A 87 6.45 -22.36 -2.54
N THR A 88 6.86 -23.45 -3.18
CA THR A 88 7.77 -23.38 -4.34
C THR A 88 6.95 -23.31 -5.63
N PRO A 89 7.24 -22.36 -6.54
CA PRO A 89 6.53 -22.26 -7.80
C PRO A 89 6.55 -23.55 -8.61
N THR A 90 5.41 -23.95 -9.15
CA THR A 90 5.26 -25.12 -10.04
C THR A 90 4.61 -24.68 -11.34
N SER A 91 5.15 -25.17 -12.46
CA SER A 91 4.61 -24.89 -13.80
C SER A 91 3.31 -25.62 -14.03
N LYS A 92 2.32 -24.93 -14.59
CA LYS A 92 0.96 -25.38 -14.89
C LYS A 92 0.56 -24.98 -16.29
N ALA A 93 -0.48 -25.62 -16.81
CA ALA A 93 -0.98 -25.34 -18.15
C ALA A 93 -2.51 -25.38 -18.22
N LEU A 94 -3.05 -24.40 -18.93
CA LEU A 94 -4.46 -24.33 -19.30
C LEU A 94 -4.58 -24.30 -20.82
N VAL A 95 -5.71 -24.73 -21.33
CA VAL A 95 -6.07 -24.60 -22.74
C VAL A 95 -7.42 -23.90 -22.84
N TRP A 96 -7.45 -22.79 -23.52
CA TRP A 96 -8.68 -22.06 -23.86
C TRP A 96 -9.12 -22.38 -25.27
N ASP A 97 -10.36 -22.84 -25.45
CA ASP A 97 -10.96 -23.02 -26.77
C ASP A 97 -11.65 -21.74 -27.24
N ALA A 98 -10.89 -20.91 -27.93
CA ALA A 98 -11.40 -19.65 -28.47
C ALA A 98 -12.44 -19.85 -29.58
N SER A 99 -12.64 -21.05 -30.13
CA SER A 99 -13.70 -21.27 -31.12
C SER A 99 -15.10 -21.15 -30.53
N VAL A 100 -15.22 -21.37 -29.22
CA VAL A 100 -16.49 -21.28 -28.47
C VAL A 100 -16.79 -19.82 -28.08
N ASP A 101 -15.78 -19.12 -27.58
CA ASP A 101 -15.96 -17.83 -26.88
C ASP A 101 -15.64 -16.63 -27.77
N PHE A 102 -14.71 -16.78 -28.74
CA PHE A 102 -14.16 -15.67 -29.49
C PHE A 102 -13.86 -16.08 -30.94
N ASN A 103 -14.71 -15.67 -31.88
CA ASN A 103 -14.60 -16.13 -33.27
C ASN A 103 -13.50 -15.41 -34.07
N GLN A 104 -12.71 -14.56 -33.49
CA GLN A 104 -11.54 -13.91 -34.11
C GLN A 104 -10.28 -14.76 -33.93
N GLN A 105 -9.20 -14.37 -34.59
CA GLN A 105 -7.93 -15.05 -34.37
C GLN A 105 -7.19 -14.42 -33.19
N PHE A 106 -6.51 -15.24 -32.40
CA PHE A 106 -5.55 -14.79 -31.40
C PHE A 106 -4.44 -14.01 -32.09
N ASN A 107 -4.15 -12.81 -31.64
CA ASN A 107 -3.20 -11.90 -32.26
C ASN A 107 -2.32 -11.15 -31.24
N SER A 108 -1.40 -10.31 -31.71
CA SER A 108 -0.42 -9.62 -30.85
C SER A 108 -1.01 -8.56 -29.91
N THR A 109 -2.30 -8.20 -30.06
CA THR A 109 -2.98 -7.28 -29.14
C THR A 109 -3.68 -8.00 -28.01
N MET A 110 -3.75 -9.33 -28.07
CA MET A 110 -4.38 -10.12 -27.02
C MET A 110 -3.45 -10.28 -25.81
N VAL A 111 -4.01 -10.02 -24.63
CA VAL A 111 -3.33 -10.18 -23.34
C VAL A 111 -4.11 -11.22 -22.53
N VAL A 112 -3.39 -12.18 -21.99
CA VAL A 112 -3.93 -13.22 -21.12
C VAL A 112 -3.51 -12.97 -19.69
N ARG A 113 -4.47 -12.96 -18.78
CA ARG A 113 -4.26 -12.91 -17.34
C ARG A 113 -4.74 -14.21 -16.71
N VAL A 114 -3.90 -14.89 -15.97
CA VAL A 114 -4.26 -16.06 -15.17
C VAL A 114 -4.51 -15.61 -13.73
N ILE A 115 -5.62 -16.05 -13.16
CA ILE A 115 -6.03 -15.76 -11.79
C ILE A 115 -6.09 -17.06 -11.03
N ALA A 116 -5.42 -17.10 -9.88
CA ALA A 116 -5.50 -18.19 -8.91
C ALA A 116 -6.34 -17.73 -7.71
N ALA A 117 -7.27 -18.55 -7.28
CA ALA A 117 -8.10 -18.30 -6.10
C ALA A 117 -8.09 -19.55 -5.21
N ASP A 118 -7.76 -19.41 -3.96
CA ASP A 118 -7.72 -20.49 -2.95
C ASP A 118 -9.10 -20.82 -2.37
N GLY A 119 -10.15 -20.14 -2.84
CA GLY A 119 -11.51 -20.30 -2.31
C GLY A 119 -11.71 -19.67 -0.93
N ALA A 120 -10.66 -19.15 -0.32
CA ALA A 120 -10.80 -18.28 0.83
C ALA A 120 -11.43 -16.97 0.39
N SER A 121 -12.41 -16.48 1.11
CA SER A 121 -12.85 -15.09 0.89
C SER A 121 -11.64 -14.20 1.17
N PRO A 122 -11.35 -13.20 0.30
CA PRO A 122 -10.26 -12.28 0.57
C PRO A 122 -10.39 -11.80 2.02
N LYS A 123 -9.33 -11.99 2.81
CA LYS A 123 -9.35 -11.49 4.19
C LYS A 123 -9.70 -10.01 4.13
N PRO A 124 -10.72 -9.55 4.86
CA PRO A 124 -11.04 -8.13 4.85
C PRO A 124 -9.78 -7.33 5.23
N PRO A 125 -9.55 -6.20 4.57
CA PRO A 125 -8.43 -5.34 4.95
C PRO A 125 -8.40 -5.11 6.46
N PRO A 126 -7.24 -4.95 7.08
CA PRO A 126 -7.17 -4.53 8.48
C PRO A 126 -8.04 -3.31 8.73
N ALA A 127 -8.65 -3.20 9.90
CA ALA A 127 -9.55 -2.09 10.22
C ALA A 127 -8.88 -0.73 9.95
N GLY A 128 -9.57 0.13 9.21
CA GLY A 128 -9.08 1.46 8.81
C GLY A 128 -8.06 1.45 7.65
N MET A 129 -7.82 0.32 7.02
CA MET A 129 -6.97 0.21 5.84
C MET A 129 -7.75 -0.21 4.61
N VAL A 130 -7.23 0.06 3.44
CA VAL A 130 -7.74 -0.41 2.14
C VAL A 130 -6.68 -1.21 1.41
N LEU A 131 -7.10 -2.19 0.64
CA LEU A 131 -6.23 -2.97 -0.23
C LEU A 131 -5.95 -2.18 -1.52
N ILE A 132 -4.68 -1.96 -1.81
CA ILE A 132 -4.21 -1.47 -3.10
C ILE A 132 -3.74 -2.69 -3.88
N PRO A 133 -4.43 -3.08 -4.97
CA PRO A 133 -4.12 -4.31 -5.69
C PRO A 133 -2.75 -4.23 -6.38
N ALA A 134 -2.10 -5.38 -6.56
CA ALA A 134 -0.91 -5.48 -7.38
C ALA A 134 -1.20 -5.04 -8.83
N GLY A 135 -0.17 -4.58 -9.52
CA GLY A 135 -0.28 -4.27 -10.93
C GLY A 135 0.48 -3.03 -11.36
N PRO A 136 0.57 -2.79 -12.67
CA PRO A 136 1.26 -1.64 -13.23
C PRO A 136 0.47 -0.35 -13.05
N PHE A 137 1.17 0.77 -13.04
CA PHE A 137 0.60 2.11 -13.21
C PHE A 137 1.62 3.04 -13.86
N GLU A 138 1.13 4.12 -14.46
CA GLU A 138 1.98 5.18 -15.02
C GLU A 138 2.36 6.15 -13.91
N MET A 139 3.63 6.10 -13.49
CA MET A 139 4.21 6.98 -12.48
C MET A 139 4.76 8.25 -13.12
N GLY A 140 4.46 9.40 -12.50
CA GLY A 140 4.86 10.71 -13.02
C GLY A 140 3.78 11.37 -13.86
N GLN A 141 4.09 12.57 -14.34
CA GLN A 141 3.25 13.37 -15.24
C GLN A 141 4.13 14.33 -16.02
N THR A 142 3.89 14.43 -17.33
CA THR A 142 4.63 15.34 -18.21
C THR A 142 4.57 16.78 -17.69
N GLY A 143 5.74 17.43 -17.58
CA GLY A 143 5.88 18.80 -17.08
C GLY A 143 5.86 18.92 -15.56
N ILE A 144 5.69 17.82 -14.78
CA ILE A 144 5.65 17.84 -13.32
C ILE A 144 6.71 16.90 -12.75
N ALA A 145 6.63 15.61 -13.06
CA ALA A 145 7.58 14.58 -12.63
C ALA A 145 7.92 13.67 -13.81
N ILE A 146 9.16 13.72 -14.27
CA ILE A 146 9.62 13.08 -15.50
C ILE A 146 10.88 12.24 -15.28
N PRO A 147 11.12 11.22 -16.14
CA PRO A 147 10.22 10.73 -17.17
C PRO A 147 8.96 10.07 -16.61
N VAL A 148 7.85 10.13 -17.33
CA VAL A 148 6.70 9.27 -17.06
C VAL A 148 7.11 7.85 -17.43
N HIS A 149 6.84 6.88 -16.56
CA HIS A 149 7.25 5.49 -16.76
C HIS A 149 6.31 4.52 -16.06
N THR A 150 6.18 3.34 -16.63
CA THR A 150 5.37 2.27 -16.02
C THR A 150 6.12 1.65 -14.85
N VAL A 151 5.44 1.52 -13.71
CA VAL A 151 5.95 0.87 -12.50
C VAL A 151 4.98 -0.24 -12.10
N MET A 152 5.50 -1.43 -11.87
CA MET A 152 4.79 -2.52 -11.21
C MET A 152 4.91 -2.37 -9.70
N VAL A 153 3.81 -2.35 -8.99
CA VAL A 153 3.75 -2.31 -7.52
C VAL A 153 3.02 -3.55 -7.02
N SER A 154 3.63 -4.27 -6.09
CA SER A 154 3.01 -5.39 -5.39
C SER A 154 1.80 -4.94 -4.58
N ALA A 155 0.86 -5.85 -4.28
CA ALA A 155 -0.30 -5.52 -3.45
C ALA A 155 0.13 -5.13 -2.03
N PHE A 156 -0.57 -4.16 -1.45
CA PHE A 156 -0.32 -3.71 -0.08
C PHE A 156 -1.58 -3.09 0.53
N TYR A 157 -1.62 -3.01 1.85
CA TYR A 157 -2.62 -2.23 2.56
C TYR A 157 -2.10 -0.83 2.84
N LEU A 158 -2.99 0.17 2.76
CA LEU A 158 -2.71 1.56 3.09
C LEU A 158 -3.79 2.09 4.03
N ASP A 159 -3.42 2.87 5.05
CA ASP A 159 -4.39 3.55 5.89
C ASP A 159 -5.34 4.40 5.02
N GLN A 160 -6.66 4.25 5.22
CA GLN A 160 -7.69 4.96 4.47
C GLN A 160 -7.54 6.48 4.59
N PHE A 161 -7.05 6.92 5.73
CA PHE A 161 -6.83 8.31 6.10
C PHE A 161 -5.38 8.53 6.54
N GLU A 162 -4.98 9.79 6.65
CA GLU A 162 -3.79 10.18 7.41
C GLU A 162 -3.88 9.70 8.86
N VAL A 163 -2.75 9.42 9.50
CA VAL A 163 -2.73 9.04 10.93
C VAL A 163 -3.34 10.15 11.77
N THR A 164 -4.44 9.86 12.43
CA THR A 164 -5.14 10.84 13.30
C THR A 164 -4.37 11.11 14.58
N LYS A 165 -4.65 12.26 15.21
CA LYS A 165 -4.08 12.59 16.52
C LYS A 165 -4.44 11.56 17.59
N ALA A 166 -5.68 11.04 17.56
CA ALA A 166 -6.11 10.01 18.50
C ALA A 166 -5.30 8.70 18.32
N LEU A 167 -5.11 8.25 17.09
CA LEU A 167 -4.34 7.03 16.80
C LEU A 167 -2.86 7.22 17.14
N TRP A 168 -2.30 8.40 16.83
CA TRP A 168 -0.93 8.75 17.22
C TRP A 168 -0.72 8.64 18.72
N ASP A 169 -1.61 9.25 19.52
CA ASP A 169 -1.51 9.28 20.98
C ASP A 169 -1.68 7.91 21.62
N ASP A 170 -2.56 7.10 21.09
CA ASP A 170 -2.80 5.73 21.56
C ASP A 170 -1.54 4.86 21.38
N VAL A 171 -0.94 4.86 20.19
CA VAL A 171 0.29 4.12 19.90
C VAL A 171 1.48 4.70 20.64
N LYS A 172 1.61 6.03 20.73
CA LYS A 172 2.66 6.70 21.50
C LYS A 172 2.60 6.35 22.98
N THR A 173 1.39 6.30 23.56
CA THR A 173 1.20 5.95 24.98
C THR A 173 1.66 4.52 25.26
N TRP A 174 1.28 3.57 24.39
CA TRP A 174 1.76 2.20 24.46
C TRP A 174 3.28 2.15 24.26
N GLY A 175 3.81 2.86 23.26
CA GLY A 175 5.21 2.88 22.90
C GLY A 175 6.12 3.36 24.03
N ALA A 176 5.70 4.38 24.80
CA ALA A 176 6.47 4.90 25.92
C ALA A 176 6.80 3.83 26.99
N ALA A 177 5.92 2.86 27.19
CA ALA A 177 6.14 1.71 28.07
C ALA A 177 6.90 0.55 27.40
N ASN A 178 7.11 0.62 26.07
CA ASN A 178 7.68 -0.48 25.27
C ASN A 178 8.96 -0.06 24.51
N GLY A 179 9.68 0.93 25.03
CA GLY A 179 11.00 1.33 24.54
C GLY A 179 11.01 2.44 23.47
N TYR A 180 9.85 2.96 23.07
CA TYR A 180 9.72 4.11 22.14
C TYR A 180 9.61 5.41 22.94
N THR A 181 10.67 5.79 23.64
CA THR A 181 10.65 6.86 24.66
C THR A 181 10.77 8.26 24.10
N ASP A 182 11.10 8.43 22.82
CA ASP A 182 11.38 9.72 22.18
C ASP A 182 10.36 10.13 21.11
N LEU A 183 9.20 9.46 21.06
CA LEU A 183 8.11 9.88 20.16
C LEU A 183 7.55 11.25 20.62
N PRO A 184 7.52 12.27 19.74
CA PRO A 184 7.02 13.60 20.12
C PRO A 184 5.53 13.58 20.42
N ALA A 185 5.04 14.62 21.08
CA ALA A 185 3.61 14.75 21.33
C ALA A 185 2.79 14.85 20.03
N GLY A 186 3.37 15.46 19.01
CA GLY A 186 2.62 15.83 17.82
C GLY A 186 1.55 16.90 18.12
N ARG A 187 1.02 17.53 17.09
CA ARG A 187 -0.10 18.49 17.19
C ARG A 187 -1.30 17.97 16.43
N GLY A 188 -2.48 18.46 16.75
CA GLY A 188 -3.73 18.23 16.03
C GLY A 188 -4.82 19.12 16.59
N GLN A 189 -5.77 19.55 15.79
CA GLN A 189 -6.90 20.39 16.24
C GLN A 189 -7.93 19.59 17.04
N GLY A 190 -7.93 18.26 16.90
CA GLY A 190 -8.85 17.36 17.60
C GLY A 190 -8.52 15.91 17.31
N SER A 191 -9.23 15.00 17.96
CA SER A 191 -8.98 13.56 17.91
C SER A 191 -9.01 12.99 16.49
N PHE A 192 -9.90 13.50 15.63
CA PHE A 192 -10.07 13.06 14.25
C PHE A 192 -9.30 13.90 13.23
N HIS A 193 -8.58 14.93 13.64
CA HIS A 193 -7.66 15.63 12.77
C HIS A 193 -6.36 14.84 12.61
N PRO A 194 -5.64 14.98 11.49
CA PRO A 194 -4.36 14.31 11.32
C PRO A 194 -3.33 14.85 12.33
N VAL A 195 -2.40 13.99 12.73
CA VAL A 195 -1.28 14.40 13.57
C VAL A 195 -0.26 15.17 12.74
N GLN A 196 0.20 16.29 13.27
CA GLN A 196 1.16 17.22 12.67
C GLN A 196 2.43 17.39 13.51
N ASP A 197 3.40 18.12 12.98
CA ASP A 197 4.71 18.35 13.62
C ASP A 197 5.47 17.02 13.84
N ILE A 198 5.23 16.05 12.95
CA ILE A 198 5.87 14.76 12.99
C ILE A 198 7.03 14.75 11.99
N ASN A 199 8.24 14.53 12.49
CA ASN A 199 9.39 14.31 11.65
C ASN A 199 9.43 12.88 11.11
N TRP A 200 10.21 12.64 10.05
CA TRP A 200 10.27 11.34 9.38
C TRP A 200 10.72 10.21 10.33
N TYR A 201 11.68 10.46 11.20
CA TYR A 201 12.18 9.47 12.16
C TYR A 201 11.11 9.05 13.16
N ALA A 202 10.33 10.02 13.64
CA ALA A 202 9.22 9.75 14.54
C ALA A 202 8.11 8.92 13.86
N ALA A 203 7.79 9.22 12.59
CA ALA A 203 6.83 8.43 11.82
C ALA A 203 7.29 6.98 11.64
N VAL A 204 8.56 6.76 11.30
CA VAL A 204 9.15 5.42 11.15
C VAL A 204 9.14 4.62 12.46
N LYS A 205 9.57 5.24 13.57
CA LYS A 205 9.52 4.60 14.90
C LYS A 205 8.10 4.30 15.35
N TRP A 206 7.17 5.20 15.07
CA TRP A 206 5.76 5.01 15.39
C TRP A 206 5.14 3.83 14.61
N CYS A 207 5.51 3.64 13.33
CA CYS A 207 5.10 2.47 12.56
C CYS A 207 5.56 1.16 13.22
N ASN A 208 6.80 1.10 13.73
CA ASN A 208 7.27 -0.04 14.49
C ASN A 208 6.49 -0.22 15.80
N ALA A 209 6.23 0.87 16.54
CA ALA A 209 5.45 0.82 17.78
C ALA A 209 4.03 0.30 17.52
N ARG A 210 3.37 0.77 16.44
CA ARG A 210 2.06 0.26 16.02
C ARG A 210 2.14 -1.23 15.68
N SER A 211 3.18 -1.65 14.97
CA SER A 211 3.38 -3.06 14.63
C SER A 211 3.47 -3.93 15.87
N GLU A 212 4.34 -3.59 16.82
CA GLU A 212 4.51 -4.36 18.05
C GLU A 212 3.23 -4.32 18.93
N LYS A 213 2.55 -3.17 18.99
CA LYS A 213 1.27 -3.02 19.70
C LYS A 213 0.20 -3.96 19.16
N GLU A 214 0.16 -4.16 17.85
CA GLU A 214 -0.80 -5.02 17.16
C GLU A 214 -0.30 -6.48 17.01
N GLY A 215 0.85 -6.84 17.62
CA GLY A 215 1.42 -8.19 17.57
C GLY A 215 2.03 -8.56 16.22
N LEU A 216 2.40 -7.57 15.42
CA LEU A 216 3.01 -7.74 14.11
C LEU A 216 4.53 -7.61 14.19
N THR A 217 5.24 -8.09 13.15
CA THR A 217 6.69 -7.99 13.06
C THR A 217 7.11 -6.58 12.65
N PRO A 218 7.90 -5.85 13.46
CA PRO A 218 8.42 -4.54 13.09
C PRO A 218 9.24 -4.56 11.80
N VAL A 219 9.13 -3.49 11.02
CA VAL A 219 9.74 -3.38 9.70
C VAL A 219 11.14 -2.77 9.75
N TYR A 220 11.38 -1.81 10.65
CA TYR A 220 12.60 -1.01 10.68
C TYR A 220 13.57 -1.43 11.77
N HIS A 221 14.85 -1.52 11.43
CA HIS A 221 15.94 -1.96 12.30
C HIS A 221 17.07 -0.95 12.31
N THR A 222 17.96 -1.05 13.29
CA THR A 222 19.13 -0.15 13.42
C THR A 222 20.39 -0.70 12.74
N ASP A 223 20.31 -1.91 12.20
CA ASP A 223 21.44 -2.61 11.59
C ASP A 223 20.99 -3.43 10.36
N ALA A 224 21.97 -3.73 9.48
CA ALA A 224 21.73 -4.48 8.25
C ALA A 224 21.39 -5.98 8.49
N GLY A 225 21.74 -6.50 9.66
CA GLY A 225 21.39 -7.85 10.09
C GLY A 225 19.98 -7.95 10.64
N GLN A 226 19.28 -6.81 10.76
CA GLN A 226 17.91 -6.71 11.26
C GLN A 226 17.71 -7.34 12.65
N GLY A 227 18.77 -7.33 13.46
CA GLY A 227 18.76 -7.91 14.81
C GLY A 227 18.16 -6.98 15.87
N THR A 228 18.18 -5.67 15.63
CA THR A 228 17.74 -4.67 16.60
C THR A 228 16.64 -3.79 16.03
N VAL A 229 15.46 -3.85 16.62
CA VAL A 229 14.30 -3.02 16.23
C VAL A 229 14.60 -1.53 16.49
N TYR A 230 14.30 -0.69 15.53
CA TYR A 230 14.52 0.77 15.63
C TYR A 230 13.43 1.42 16.49
N ARG A 231 13.80 1.88 17.70
CA ARG A 231 12.87 2.46 18.68
C ARG A 231 13.17 3.88 19.10
N THR A 232 14.43 4.28 19.11
CA THR A 232 14.86 5.60 19.63
C THR A 232 15.92 6.24 18.73
N GLU A 233 16.17 7.53 18.94
CA GLU A 233 17.13 8.35 18.21
C GLU A 233 16.72 8.68 16.77
N ASN A 234 17.55 9.45 16.07
CA ASN A 234 17.33 9.82 14.67
C ASN A 234 18.42 9.16 13.81
N ILE A 235 18.16 7.95 13.34
CA ILE A 235 19.09 7.16 12.54
C ILE A 235 18.70 7.22 11.07
N ASN A 236 19.62 7.58 10.18
CA ASN A 236 19.41 7.51 8.75
C ASN A 236 19.42 6.05 8.28
N LEU A 237 18.22 5.49 8.11
CA LEU A 237 18.06 4.10 7.70
C LEU A 237 18.36 3.93 6.21
N GLY A 238 19.22 2.95 5.90
CA GLY A 238 19.40 2.42 4.56
C GLY A 238 18.36 1.35 4.21
N LYS A 239 18.21 1.01 2.93
CA LYS A 239 17.24 0.00 2.46
C LYS A 239 17.44 -1.38 3.09
N ASN A 240 18.68 -1.73 3.45
CA ASN A 240 19.05 -2.98 4.10
C ASN A 240 18.71 -3.03 5.60
N PHE A 241 18.28 -1.91 6.19
CA PHE A 241 17.80 -1.83 7.57
C PHE A 241 16.28 -2.07 7.66
N VAL A 242 15.64 -2.36 6.52
CA VAL A 242 14.20 -2.55 6.38
C VAL A 242 13.90 -4.00 6.05
N ASN A 243 13.10 -4.64 6.89
CA ASN A 243 12.54 -5.95 6.59
C ASN A 243 11.28 -5.78 5.72
N TRP A 244 11.47 -5.80 4.42
CA TRP A 244 10.37 -5.59 3.46
C TRP A 244 9.38 -6.77 3.39
N SER A 245 9.73 -7.91 3.94
CA SER A 245 8.85 -9.09 4.04
C SER A 245 8.08 -9.14 5.37
N ALA A 246 8.34 -8.21 6.29
CA ALA A 246 7.61 -8.13 7.55
C ALA A 246 6.16 -7.67 7.31
N ASN A 247 5.24 -8.21 8.10
CA ASN A 247 3.81 -7.88 8.05
C ASN A 247 3.41 -6.66 8.89
N GLY A 248 4.38 -5.93 9.43
CA GLY A 248 4.16 -4.73 10.24
C GLY A 248 3.90 -3.48 9.40
N PHE A 249 3.60 -2.40 10.10
CA PHE A 249 3.38 -1.08 9.51
C PHE A 249 4.68 -0.39 9.13
N ARG A 250 4.62 0.38 8.05
CA ARG A 250 5.73 1.17 7.51
C ARG A 250 5.20 2.42 6.78
N LEU A 251 6.07 3.32 6.41
CA LEU A 251 5.72 4.35 5.43
C LEU A 251 5.54 3.71 4.06
N ALA A 252 4.62 4.24 3.26
CA ALA A 252 4.53 3.89 1.85
C ALA A 252 5.82 4.30 1.13
N THR A 253 6.23 3.54 0.11
CA THR A 253 7.19 4.05 -0.87
C THR A 253 6.52 5.13 -1.71
N GLU A 254 7.32 5.95 -2.38
CA GLU A 254 6.78 6.99 -3.25
C GLU A 254 5.89 6.41 -4.37
N ALA A 255 6.28 5.28 -4.95
CA ALA A 255 5.52 4.61 -5.98
C ALA A 255 4.19 4.01 -5.46
N GLU A 256 4.21 3.41 -4.27
CA GLU A 256 3.00 2.95 -3.59
C GLU A 256 2.03 4.11 -3.34
N TRP A 257 2.57 5.23 -2.82
CA TRP A 257 1.77 6.41 -2.53
C TRP A 257 1.13 6.99 -3.81
N GLU A 258 1.90 7.15 -4.90
CA GLU A 258 1.36 7.71 -6.15
C GLU A 258 0.33 6.78 -6.80
N LYS A 259 0.59 5.45 -6.83
CA LYS A 259 -0.40 4.47 -7.29
C LYS A 259 -1.70 4.58 -6.49
N ALA A 260 -1.58 4.64 -5.17
CA ALA A 260 -2.71 4.78 -4.26
C ALA A 260 -3.48 6.10 -4.49
N ALA A 261 -2.78 7.23 -4.66
CA ALA A 261 -3.39 8.53 -4.92
C ALA A 261 -4.15 8.56 -6.25
N ARG A 262 -3.61 7.96 -7.31
CA ARG A 262 -4.28 7.89 -8.61
C ARG A 262 -5.56 7.07 -8.58
N GLY A 263 -5.71 6.21 -7.59
CA GLY A 263 -6.86 5.30 -7.53
C GLY A 263 -6.87 4.37 -8.75
N THR A 264 -8.01 4.33 -9.46
CA THR A 264 -8.14 3.58 -10.71
C THR A 264 -7.99 4.45 -11.96
N LEU A 265 -7.60 5.73 -11.81
CA LEU A 265 -7.56 6.70 -12.91
C LEU A 265 -6.16 6.80 -13.51
N VAL A 266 -6.08 6.82 -14.83
CA VAL A 266 -4.83 6.94 -15.59
C VAL A 266 -4.65 8.37 -16.09
N GLY A 267 -3.47 8.97 -15.86
CA GLY A 267 -3.09 10.28 -16.38
C GLY A 267 -3.77 11.49 -15.75
N ASN A 268 -4.67 11.29 -14.78
CA ASN A 268 -5.36 12.38 -14.12
C ASN A 268 -4.45 13.18 -13.19
N THR A 269 -4.76 14.46 -13.05
CA THR A 269 -3.99 15.40 -12.25
C THR A 269 -4.22 15.19 -10.76
N TYR A 270 -5.47 14.96 -10.35
CA TYR A 270 -5.92 14.76 -8.97
C TYR A 270 -6.60 13.40 -8.81
N PRO A 271 -6.80 12.91 -7.59
CA PRO A 271 -7.41 11.59 -7.33
C PRO A 271 -8.80 11.37 -7.93
N TRP A 272 -9.50 12.44 -8.32
CA TRP A 272 -10.87 12.43 -8.84
C TRP A 272 -10.99 12.99 -10.28
N GLY A 273 -9.91 13.48 -10.89
CA GLY A 273 -9.95 14.08 -12.24
C GLY A 273 -8.91 15.16 -12.48
N ASN A 274 -9.23 16.12 -13.34
CA ASN A 274 -8.25 17.11 -13.82
C ASN A 274 -8.49 18.55 -13.30
N SER A 275 -9.51 18.74 -12.46
CA SER A 275 -9.82 20.04 -11.86
C SER A 275 -9.94 19.91 -10.34
N ILE A 276 -9.69 21.01 -9.63
CA ILE A 276 -9.79 21.11 -8.18
C ILE A 276 -10.44 22.44 -7.80
N THR A 277 -11.30 22.37 -6.81
CA THR A 277 -11.94 23.52 -6.15
C THR A 277 -11.87 23.34 -4.64
N GLY A 278 -12.23 24.34 -3.85
CA GLY A 278 -12.28 24.24 -2.40
C GLY A 278 -13.30 23.23 -1.86
N ALA A 279 -14.20 22.73 -2.73
CA ALA A 279 -15.13 21.66 -2.38
C ALA A 279 -14.51 20.26 -2.51
N ASP A 280 -13.24 20.15 -2.91
CA ASP A 280 -12.61 18.88 -3.26
C ASP A 280 -11.49 18.49 -2.29
N ALA A 281 -10.81 19.46 -1.69
CA ALA A 281 -9.65 19.23 -0.82
C ALA A 281 -9.37 20.46 0.06
N ASN A 282 -8.66 20.24 1.17
CA ASN A 282 -8.15 21.30 2.04
C ASN A 282 -6.77 21.77 1.54
N TYR A 283 -6.70 23.01 1.07
CA TYR A 283 -5.50 23.70 0.60
C TYR A 283 -5.60 25.20 0.88
N TYR A 284 -4.55 25.98 0.61
CA TYR A 284 -4.55 27.43 0.85
C TYR A 284 -5.71 28.13 0.13
N ALA A 285 -6.57 28.78 0.90
CA ALA A 285 -7.78 29.47 0.45
C ALA A 285 -8.82 28.54 -0.21
N SER A 286 -8.97 27.30 0.27
CA SER A 286 -10.02 26.36 -0.15
C SER A 286 -11.43 26.82 0.26
N GLY A 287 -11.53 27.63 1.31
CA GLY A 287 -12.81 28.17 1.81
C GLY A 287 -13.56 27.21 2.73
N ASP A 288 -12.89 26.18 3.23
CA ASP A 288 -13.46 25.33 4.28
C ASP A 288 -13.49 26.06 5.65
N PRO A 289 -14.31 25.62 6.61
CA PRO A 289 -14.49 26.32 7.87
C PRO A 289 -13.29 26.26 8.83
N PHE A 290 -12.23 25.51 8.50
CA PHE A 290 -11.03 25.36 9.33
C PHE A 290 -9.90 26.34 8.94
N GLU A 291 -10.00 27.02 7.79
CA GLU A 291 -8.97 27.93 7.29
C GLU A 291 -8.79 29.25 8.04
N PRO A 292 -9.83 30.03 8.32
CA PRO A 292 -9.63 31.42 8.70
C PRO A 292 -9.05 31.58 10.10
N GLY A 293 -7.79 31.96 10.19
CA GLY A 293 -7.12 32.33 11.44
C GLY A 293 -6.78 31.16 12.37
N ALA A 294 -7.10 29.96 12.01
CA ALA A 294 -6.70 28.75 12.73
C ALA A 294 -5.34 28.26 12.21
N SER A 295 -4.38 28.16 13.07
CA SER A 295 -3.18 27.38 12.86
C SER A 295 -3.21 26.23 13.89
N PRO A 296 -3.20 25.00 13.44
CA PRO A 296 -3.11 24.45 12.10
C PRO A 296 -4.47 24.39 11.38
N GLY A 297 -4.53 24.70 10.08
CA GLY A 297 -5.75 24.71 9.26
C GLY A 297 -6.13 23.34 8.67
N THR A 298 -5.90 22.23 9.38
CA THR A 298 -6.31 20.90 8.93
C THR A 298 -7.80 20.68 9.10
N THR A 299 -8.42 19.90 8.20
CA THR A 299 -9.76 19.34 8.40
C THR A 299 -9.67 18.03 9.19
N PRO A 300 -10.75 17.54 9.80
CA PRO A 300 -10.84 16.14 10.19
C PRO A 300 -10.56 15.24 8.99
N VAL A 301 -9.91 14.10 9.20
CA VAL A 301 -9.63 13.15 8.10
C VAL A 301 -10.95 12.67 7.47
N GLY A 302 -10.96 12.54 6.14
CA GLY A 302 -12.16 12.15 5.41
C GLY A 302 -13.25 13.22 5.33
N TYR A 303 -12.94 14.47 5.64
CA TYR A 303 -13.93 15.58 5.67
C TYR A 303 -14.67 15.76 4.34
N TYR A 304 -14.03 15.47 3.21
CA TYR A 304 -14.62 15.64 1.87
C TYR A 304 -15.41 14.39 1.43
N ASP A 305 -16.39 14.00 2.25
CA ASP A 305 -17.22 12.80 2.11
C ASP A 305 -18.58 13.02 1.39
N GLY A 306 -18.87 14.26 1.00
CA GLY A 306 -20.15 14.67 0.38
C GLY A 306 -20.94 15.64 1.25
N ASP A 307 -20.64 15.71 2.54
CA ASP A 307 -21.31 16.61 3.50
C ASP A 307 -20.44 17.84 3.87
N GLN A 308 -19.32 18.05 3.19
CA GLN A 308 -18.36 19.13 3.45
C GLN A 308 -18.86 20.51 3.10
N VAL A 309 -18.15 21.52 3.62
CA VAL A 309 -18.32 22.95 3.25
C VAL A 309 -16.97 23.46 2.69
N PRO A 310 -16.95 24.03 1.47
CA PRO A 310 -18.05 24.20 0.51
C PRO A 310 -18.66 22.87 0.05
N ALA A 311 -19.94 22.85 -0.27
CA ALA A 311 -20.63 21.64 -0.71
C ALA A 311 -20.02 21.06 -1.98
N GLY A 312 -19.80 19.75 -2.00
CA GLY A 312 -19.17 19.02 -3.09
C GLY A 312 -19.54 17.56 -3.09
N ALA A 313 -18.91 16.81 -3.99
CA ALA A 313 -19.06 15.35 -4.05
C ALA A 313 -18.17 14.65 -3.02
N ASN A 314 -18.46 13.41 -2.71
CA ASN A 314 -17.55 12.54 -1.98
C ASN A 314 -16.22 12.39 -2.75
N ARG A 315 -15.09 12.63 -2.09
CA ARG A 315 -13.74 12.64 -2.67
C ARG A 315 -12.88 11.44 -2.27
N ALA A 316 -13.51 10.37 -1.79
CA ALA A 316 -12.84 9.08 -1.80
C ALA A 316 -12.43 8.74 -3.24
N ASN A 317 -11.17 8.36 -3.44
CA ASN A 317 -10.73 7.93 -4.76
C ASN A 317 -11.21 6.50 -5.11
N GLY A 318 -10.83 5.97 -6.27
CA GLY A 318 -11.27 4.66 -6.74
C GLY A 318 -10.90 3.46 -5.83
N TYR A 319 -9.97 3.66 -4.88
CA TYR A 319 -9.64 2.67 -3.82
C TYR A 319 -10.33 2.98 -2.49
N GLY A 320 -11.07 4.06 -2.37
CA GLY A 320 -11.73 4.46 -1.13
C GLY A 320 -10.81 5.26 -0.18
N LEU A 321 -9.69 5.79 -0.67
CA LEU A 321 -8.78 6.65 0.10
C LEU A 321 -9.25 8.10 0.07
N TYR A 322 -9.10 8.78 1.21
CA TYR A 322 -9.37 10.21 1.36
C TYR A 322 -8.08 10.99 1.57
N ASP A 323 -8.15 12.30 1.39
CA ASP A 323 -7.09 13.28 1.69
C ASP A 323 -5.76 13.02 0.96
N MET A 324 -5.82 12.29 -0.18
CA MET A 324 -4.65 12.08 -1.04
C MET A 324 -4.21 13.37 -1.77
N SER A 325 -4.93 14.46 -1.58
CA SER A 325 -4.64 15.81 -2.08
C SER A 325 -5.03 16.82 -1.02
N GLY A 326 -4.06 17.54 -0.44
CA GLY A 326 -4.27 18.54 0.59
C GLY A 326 -4.18 17.98 2.02
N ASN A 327 -4.71 18.69 2.97
CA ASN A 327 -4.66 18.47 4.41
C ASN A 327 -3.22 18.51 4.95
N LEU A 328 -2.44 17.42 4.86
CA LEU A 328 -1.02 17.41 5.21
C LEU A 328 -0.13 16.86 4.10
N TRP A 329 1.08 17.38 3.97
CA TRP A 329 2.15 16.68 3.29
C TRP A 329 2.44 15.36 3.99
N GLU A 330 2.51 14.27 3.23
CA GLU A 330 2.72 12.94 3.76
C GLU A 330 4.15 12.45 3.52
N TRP A 331 4.81 12.04 4.60
CA TRP A 331 6.11 11.39 4.52
C TRP A 331 6.02 10.05 3.80
N CYS A 332 6.88 9.87 2.79
CA CYS A 332 7.18 8.57 2.20
C CYS A 332 8.52 8.02 2.71
N TRP A 333 8.74 6.73 2.47
CA TRP A 333 9.99 6.07 2.81
C TRP A 333 11.19 6.63 2.04
N ASP A 334 11.02 6.96 0.77
CA ASP A 334 12.08 7.21 -0.19
C ASP A 334 12.94 8.43 0.15
N LEU A 335 14.23 8.36 -0.14
CA LEU A 335 15.06 9.55 -0.26
C LEU A 335 14.62 10.36 -1.49
N TYR A 336 14.60 11.67 -1.36
CA TYR A 336 14.23 12.55 -2.46
C TYR A 336 15.40 12.80 -3.40
N ASP A 337 15.20 12.47 -4.67
CA ASP A 337 16.07 12.84 -5.79
C ASP A 337 15.19 13.22 -6.98
N GLY A 338 15.34 14.46 -7.48
CA GLY A 338 14.55 14.96 -8.62
C GLY A 338 14.79 14.20 -9.92
N SER A 339 15.91 13.49 -10.05
CA SER A 339 16.29 12.72 -11.26
C SER A 339 15.98 11.22 -11.15
N TYR A 340 15.53 10.74 -9.98
CA TYR A 340 15.39 9.31 -9.69
C TYR A 340 14.51 8.55 -10.69
N TYR A 341 13.47 9.15 -11.23
CA TYR A 341 12.54 8.50 -12.16
C TYR A 341 13.25 7.99 -13.44
N GLY A 342 14.35 8.63 -13.85
CA GLY A 342 15.16 8.18 -14.99
C GLY A 342 15.95 6.89 -14.74
N SER A 343 16.06 6.45 -13.48
CA SER A 343 16.81 5.25 -13.06
C SER A 343 16.00 4.35 -12.13
N SER A 344 14.72 4.64 -11.95
CA SER A 344 13.83 3.87 -11.07
C SER A 344 13.70 2.43 -11.56
N PRO A 345 13.81 1.42 -10.69
CA PRO A 345 13.43 0.05 -11.02
C PRO A 345 11.98 -0.03 -11.48
N ALA A 346 11.71 -0.91 -12.44
CA ALA A 346 10.36 -1.11 -12.96
C ALA A 346 9.42 -1.83 -11.97
N THR A 347 9.95 -2.46 -10.92
CA THR A 347 9.16 -3.21 -9.94
C THR A 347 9.52 -2.76 -8.52
N ASP A 348 8.51 -2.45 -7.72
CA ASP A 348 8.58 -2.07 -6.31
C ASP A 348 9.75 -1.10 -5.98
N PRO A 349 9.85 0.05 -6.66
CA PRO A 349 10.93 1.00 -6.42
C PRO A 349 10.86 1.56 -4.99
N ARG A 350 12.03 1.70 -4.37
CA ARG A 350 12.18 2.11 -2.97
C ARG A 350 13.11 3.31 -2.81
N GLY A 351 13.11 4.20 -3.81
CA GLY A 351 13.95 5.38 -3.88
C GLY A 351 15.43 5.09 -4.20
N PRO A 352 16.26 6.12 -4.30
CA PRO A 352 17.70 5.96 -4.46
C PRO A 352 18.35 5.41 -3.18
N THR A 353 19.55 4.85 -3.28
CA THR A 353 20.30 4.34 -2.10
C THR A 353 21.01 5.45 -1.31
N SER A 354 21.31 6.56 -1.97
CA SER A 354 21.93 7.73 -1.37
C SER A 354 21.59 8.98 -2.19
N THR A 355 21.64 10.12 -1.55
CA THR A 355 21.49 11.44 -2.17
C THR A 355 22.50 12.40 -1.59
N PRO A 356 22.90 13.49 -2.29
CA PRO A 356 23.82 14.49 -1.75
C PRO A 356 23.32 15.15 -0.46
N PHE A 357 22.00 15.26 -0.31
CA PHE A 357 21.36 15.83 0.88
C PHE A 357 20.33 14.83 1.39
N VAL A 358 20.29 14.64 2.71
CA VAL A 358 19.28 13.77 3.34
C VAL A 358 17.95 14.50 3.34
N ALA A 359 17.17 14.29 2.28
CA ALA A 359 15.78 14.70 2.22
C ALA A 359 14.91 13.47 1.95
N ARG A 360 13.72 13.44 2.54
CA ARG A 360 12.73 12.38 2.33
C ARG A 360 11.61 12.89 1.44
N VAL A 361 11.02 12.02 0.66
CA VAL A 361 9.90 12.37 -0.21
C VAL A 361 8.69 12.78 0.62
N LEU A 362 8.05 13.85 0.16
CA LEU A 362 6.76 14.36 0.63
C LEU A 362 5.78 14.38 -0.53
N ARG A 363 4.55 14.00 -0.27
CA ARG A 363 3.49 13.87 -1.28
C ARG A 363 2.18 14.50 -0.79
N GLY A 364 1.26 14.80 -1.73
CA GLY A 364 -0.12 15.20 -1.48
C GLY A 364 -0.36 16.70 -1.32
N GLY A 365 0.63 17.48 -0.94
CA GLY A 365 0.39 18.89 -0.56
C GLY A 365 -0.24 19.00 0.80
N SER A 366 -0.59 20.22 1.23
CA SER A 366 -1.18 20.47 2.55
C SER A 366 -2.11 21.68 2.56
N TRP A 367 -2.73 21.94 3.69
CA TRP A 367 -3.61 23.10 3.91
C TRP A 367 -2.96 24.47 3.64
N VAL A 368 -1.62 24.57 3.58
CA VAL A 368 -0.90 25.80 3.20
C VAL A 368 -0.41 25.77 1.75
N SER A 369 -0.61 24.68 1.03
CA SER A 369 -0.14 24.50 -0.35
C SER A 369 -1.09 25.13 -1.36
N ARG A 370 -0.57 25.43 -2.55
CA ARG A 370 -1.39 25.79 -3.71
C ARG A 370 -1.85 24.52 -4.43
N THR A 371 -2.85 24.65 -5.26
CA THR A 371 -3.43 23.52 -6.02
C THR A 371 -2.40 22.77 -6.86
N ASP A 372 -1.34 23.42 -7.33
CA ASP A 372 -0.26 22.79 -8.09
C ASP A 372 0.51 21.74 -7.30
N ASP A 373 0.64 21.92 -5.99
CA ASP A 373 1.33 21.00 -5.09
C ASP A 373 0.49 19.76 -4.74
N LEU A 374 -0.84 19.83 -4.98
CA LEU A 374 -1.79 18.77 -4.63
C LEU A 374 -1.96 17.70 -5.71
N ARG A 375 -1.26 17.83 -6.84
CA ARG A 375 -1.34 16.90 -7.97
C ARG A 375 -0.78 15.54 -7.56
N CYS A 376 -1.40 14.45 -8.01
CA CYS A 376 -0.95 13.08 -7.73
C CYS A 376 0.54 12.86 -8.06
N ALA A 377 1.04 13.48 -9.13
CA ALA A 377 2.44 13.37 -9.55
C ALA A 377 3.39 14.37 -8.89
N TYR A 378 2.89 15.37 -8.15
CA TYR A 378 3.77 16.38 -7.57
C TYR A 378 4.62 15.80 -6.44
N ARG A 379 5.91 16.08 -6.48
CA ARG A 379 6.93 15.56 -5.58
C ARG A 379 7.60 16.71 -4.85
N SER A 380 7.76 16.57 -3.56
CA SER A 380 8.59 17.49 -2.76
C SER A 380 9.58 16.72 -1.91
N GLY A 381 10.62 17.40 -1.44
CA GLY A 381 11.60 16.83 -0.52
C GLY A 381 11.65 17.64 0.76
N GLY A 382 11.50 16.96 1.90
CA GLY A 382 11.64 17.54 3.22
C GLY A 382 12.89 17.05 3.95
N THR A 383 13.58 17.92 4.68
CA THR A 383 14.58 17.46 5.65
C THR A 383 13.88 16.63 6.73
N PRO A 384 14.44 15.47 7.11
CA PRO A 384 13.74 14.57 8.05
C PRO A 384 13.60 15.15 9.48
N VAL A 385 14.22 16.30 9.76
CA VAL A 385 14.15 17.07 11.02
C VAL A 385 14.18 18.56 10.66
N PRO A 386 13.37 19.45 11.27
CA PRO A 386 12.32 19.21 12.26
C PRO A 386 10.97 18.82 11.64
N GLY A 387 10.02 18.41 12.47
CA GLY A 387 8.61 18.37 12.09
C GLY A 387 8.09 19.79 11.81
N ILE A 388 7.32 19.96 10.76
CA ILE A 388 6.68 21.23 10.39
C ILE A 388 5.17 21.04 10.47
N GLY A 389 4.42 22.05 10.89
CA GLY A 389 2.97 22.00 11.11
C GLY A 389 2.09 21.63 9.91
N ALA A 390 2.72 21.36 8.77
CA ALA A 390 2.04 20.89 7.56
C ALA A 390 2.45 19.47 7.16
N PHE A 391 3.21 18.74 8.01
CA PHE A 391 3.73 17.40 7.72
C PHE A 391 3.14 16.35 8.65
N GLY A 392 2.62 15.29 8.04
CA GLY A 392 2.10 14.09 8.68
C GLY A 392 2.45 12.86 7.84
N PHE A 393 1.66 11.80 7.94
CA PHE A 393 1.84 10.58 7.17
C PHE A 393 0.62 9.67 7.25
N ARG A 394 0.54 8.71 6.38
CA ARG A 394 -0.28 7.49 6.52
C ARG A 394 0.61 6.26 6.50
N SER A 395 0.23 5.19 7.17
CA SER A 395 1.03 3.98 7.17
C SER A 395 0.55 2.97 6.12
N ALA A 396 1.51 2.24 5.57
CA ALA A 396 1.31 1.11 4.69
C ALA A 396 1.68 -0.19 5.40
N ARG A 397 1.26 -1.32 4.84
CA ARG A 397 1.57 -2.64 5.35
C ARG A 397 1.58 -3.65 4.20
N GLY A 398 2.49 -4.65 4.23
CA GLY A 398 2.42 -5.82 3.35
C GLY A 398 1.18 -6.68 3.62
N LEU A 399 0.84 -7.56 2.70
CA LEU A 399 -0.24 -8.55 2.83
C LEU A 399 0.06 -9.57 3.91
#